data_b5d398649b19d17c4b4ec1c3bc8922cf
#
_entry.id   b5d398649b19d17c4b4ec1c3bc8922cf
#
_cell.length_a   1.000
_cell.length_b   1.000
_cell.length_c   1.000
_cell.angle_alpha   90.00
_cell.angle_beta   90.00
_cell.angle_gamma   90.00
#
_symmetry.space_group_name_H-M   'P 1'
#
loop_
_entity.id
_entity.type
_entity.pdbx_description
1 polymer ?
#
loop_
_entity_poly.entity_id
_entity_poly.type
_entity_poly.pdbx_seq_one_letter_code
_entity_poly.pdbx_strand_id
1 'polypeptide(L)'
;LSKATDRFPSEIQWTLLSTLFPWIKPVEKEFKEYVLRPRVEYQTSSGERLETRYKVGSPMGIYTSWASFALCHHLIVRLAGYRKRIRTKDRYLIIGDDIVISDDRLATSYKDLLRSLEIEFKESDSFVSTQDKSIAEFAKRLFINGREISPLPLRLLEDNLASEAGFLVRCNEIGHQLSFDPILYPGVSNRVETLLLCSYTFRKVQNAIQVKSAPLERITDEYLASSIKD
;
A
#
# COMPACT_ATOMS: atom_id res chain seq x y z
N LEU A 1 3.11 -1.70 9.12
CA LEU A 1 4.31 -2.16 9.86
C LEU A 1 5.57 -1.48 9.30
N SER A 2 6.62 -1.35 10.13
CA SER A 2 7.91 -0.77 9.71
C SER A 2 8.87 -1.89 9.33
N LYS A 3 9.46 -1.82 8.10
CA LYS A 3 10.40 -2.83 7.60
C LYS A 3 9.87 -4.26 7.82
N ALA A 4 8.63 -4.48 7.44
CA ALA A 4 7.84 -5.64 7.84
C ALA A 4 8.56 -6.98 7.58
N THR A 5 9.06 -7.22 6.37
CA THR A 5 9.75 -8.47 6.04
C THR A 5 11.08 -8.62 6.76
N ASP A 6 11.84 -7.52 6.96
CA ASP A 6 13.15 -7.56 7.61
C ASP A 6 13.08 -7.80 9.12
N ARG A 7 11.96 -7.43 9.75
CA ARG A 7 11.79 -7.44 11.21
C ARG A 7 10.79 -8.48 11.71
N PHE A 8 10.02 -9.07 10.81
CA PHE A 8 9.03 -10.07 11.22
C PHE A 8 9.70 -11.39 11.57
N PRO A 9 9.44 -11.97 12.76
CA PRO A 9 10.14 -13.17 13.23
C PRO A 9 9.98 -14.36 12.28
N SER A 10 11.07 -14.80 11.67
CA SER A 10 11.09 -15.90 10.70
C SER A 10 10.68 -17.25 11.33
N GLU A 11 10.86 -17.41 12.64
CA GLU A 11 10.41 -18.64 13.35
C GLU A 11 8.88 -18.75 13.38
N ILE A 12 8.15 -17.62 13.46
CA ILE A 12 6.68 -17.63 13.35
C ILE A 12 6.28 -18.09 11.95
N GLN A 13 6.98 -17.61 10.91
CA GLN A 13 6.74 -18.03 9.53
C GLN A 13 6.96 -19.55 9.37
N TRP A 14 8.09 -20.05 9.88
CA TRP A 14 8.36 -21.48 9.82
C TRP A 14 7.31 -22.30 10.57
N THR A 15 6.99 -21.93 11.79
CA THR A 15 6.00 -22.62 12.62
C THR A 15 4.64 -22.69 11.92
N LEU A 16 4.18 -21.58 11.34
CA LEU A 16 2.93 -21.53 10.60
C LEU A 16 2.99 -22.41 9.36
N LEU A 17 4.01 -22.25 8.52
CA LEU A 17 4.14 -23.01 7.28
C LEU A 17 4.26 -24.51 7.53
N SER A 18 5.09 -24.93 8.48
CA SER A 18 5.27 -26.35 8.81
C SER A 18 4.04 -26.99 9.46
N THR A 19 3.15 -26.18 10.04
CA THR A 19 1.86 -26.61 10.58
C THR A 19 0.83 -26.77 9.46
N LEU A 20 0.74 -25.81 8.55
CA LEU A 20 -0.18 -25.84 7.41
C LEU A 20 0.24 -26.86 6.34
N PHE A 21 1.54 -27.03 6.17
CA PHE A 21 2.16 -27.86 5.15
C PHE A 21 3.16 -28.84 5.77
N PRO A 22 2.70 -29.90 6.47
CA PRO A 22 3.58 -30.81 7.22
C PRO A 22 4.67 -31.47 6.38
N TRP A 23 4.47 -31.60 5.07
CA TRP A 23 5.45 -32.19 4.14
C TRP A 23 6.73 -31.38 3.95
N ILE A 24 6.76 -30.11 4.37
CA ILE A 24 8.00 -29.30 4.31
C ILE A 24 8.94 -29.56 5.49
N LYS A 25 8.51 -30.24 6.55
CA LYS A 25 9.32 -30.51 7.74
C LYS A 25 10.67 -31.19 7.43
N PRO A 26 10.74 -32.15 6.48
CA PRO A 26 12.03 -32.78 6.16
C PRO A 26 13.09 -31.82 5.61
N VAL A 27 12.69 -30.70 5.03
CA VAL A 27 13.59 -29.68 4.46
C VAL A 27 13.73 -28.44 5.36
N GLU A 28 13.46 -28.59 6.66
CA GLU A 28 13.50 -27.46 7.62
C GLU A 28 14.84 -26.73 7.61
N LYS A 29 15.94 -27.47 7.64
CA LYS A 29 17.28 -26.92 7.69
C LYS A 29 17.56 -26.06 6.44
N GLU A 30 17.30 -26.62 5.28
CA GLU A 30 17.51 -25.97 3.98
C GLU A 30 16.60 -24.75 3.82
N PHE A 31 15.33 -24.89 4.21
CA PHE A 31 14.37 -23.79 4.14
C PHE A 31 14.79 -22.63 5.05
N LYS A 32 15.20 -22.92 6.30
CA LYS A 32 15.69 -21.89 7.22
C LYS A 32 16.99 -21.25 6.72
N GLU A 33 17.92 -22.03 6.19
CA GLU A 33 19.21 -21.53 5.75
C GLU A 33 19.12 -20.68 4.47
N TYR A 34 18.37 -21.16 3.46
CA TYR A 34 18.35 -20.54 2.13
C TYR A 34 17.17 -19.59 1.89
N VAL A 35 16.05 -19.77 2.60
CA VAL A 35 14.85 -18.97 2.40
C VAL A 35 14.66 -17.93 3.49
N LEU A 36 14.76 -18.31 4.76
CA LEU A 36 14.52 -17.38 5.86
C LEU A 36 15.77 -16.60 6.26
N ARG A 37 16.94 -17.21 6.20
CA ARG A 37 18.21 -16.61 6.66
C ARG A 37 19.34 -16.76 5.63
N PRO A 38 19.12 -16.39 4.36
CA PRO A 38 20.14 -16.53 3.35
C PRO A 38 21.37 -15.69 3.69
N ARG A 39 22.50 -16.12 3.19
CA ARG A 39 23.71 -15.31 3.16
C ARG A 39 23.53 -14.19 2.16
N VAL A 40 23.89 -12.99 2.53
CA VAL A 40 23.86 -11.80 1.67
C VAL A 40 25.29 -11.26 1.58
N GLU A 41 25.84 -11.27 0.39
CA GLU A 41 27.11 -10.63 0.10
C GLU A 41 26.84 -9.21 -0.39
N TYR A 42 27.57 -8.25 0.10
CA TYR A 42 27.52 -6.87 -0.37
C TYR A 42 28.90 -6.26 -0.44
N GLN A 43 29.05 -5.28 -1.30
CA GLN A 43 30.29 -4.53 -1.45
C GLN A 43 30.15 -3.16 -0.79
N THR A 44 31.11 -2.84 0.07
CA THR A 44 31.16 -1.52 0.70
C THR A 44 31.58 -0.45 -0.32
N SER A 45 31.42 0.82 0.04
CA SER A 45 31.90 1.95 -0.76
C SER A 45 33.43 1.94 -0.95
N SER A 46 34.17 1.26 -0.06
CA SER A 46 35.62 1.05 -0.18
C SER A 46 36.01 -0.14 -1.07
N GLY A 47 35.02 -0.87 -1.63
CA GLY A 47 35.26 -2.02 -2.48
C GLY A 47 35.45 -3.36 -1.75
N GLU A 48 35.40 -3.37 -0.43
CA GLU A 48 35.50 -4.57 0.39
C GLU A 48 34.23 -5.41 0.27
N ARG A 49 34.35 -6.74 0.09
CA ARG A 49 33.23 -7.68 0.09
C ARG A 49 32.99 -8.18 1.49
N LEU A 50 31.78 -7.97 1.98
CA LEU A 50 31.32 -8.42 3.29
C LEU A 50 30.16 -9.39 3.13
N GLU A 51 30.06 -10.32 4.07
CA GLU A 51 28.96 -11.28 4.17
C GLU A 51 28.14 -11.00 5.44
N THR A 52 26.85 -11.05 5.32
CA THR A 52 25.91 -10.96 6.44
C THR A 52 24.77 -11.97 6.31
N ARG A 53 23.98 -12.14 7.38
CA ARG A 53 22.77 -12.97 7.38
C ARG A 53 21.65 -12.27 8.10
N TYR A 54 20.44 -12.50 7.62
CA TYR A 54 19.25 -12.11 8.38
C TYR A 54 19.18 -12.89 9.68
N LYS A 55 18.95 -12.17 10.80
CA LYS A 55 18.83 -12.78 12.13
C LYS A 55 17.37 -12.99 12.54
N VAL A 56 16.46 -12.12 12.08
CA VAL A 56 15.07 -12.08 12.54
C VAL A 56 14.12 -12.30 11.38
N GLY A 57 14.13 -11.42 10.39
CA GLY A 57 13.21 -11.45 9.26
C GLY A 57 13.67 -12.31 8.08
N SER A 58 13.04 -12.08 6.95
CA SER A 58 13.42 -12.66 5.66
C SER A 58 13.62 -11.54 4.63
N PRO A 59 14.60 -11.69 3.71
CA PRO A 59 14.87 -10.65 2.72
C PRO A 59 13.72 -10.50 1.73
N MET A 60 13.52 -9.26 1.28
CA MET A 60 12.63 -8.97 0.15
C MET A 60 13.15 -9.66 -1.12
N GLY A 61 12.23 -10.07 -1.99
CA GLY A 61 12.57 -10.72 -3.27
C GLY A 61 12.65 -12.24 -3.22
N ILE A 62 12.64 -12.87 -2.05
CA ILE A 62 12.43 -14.31 -1.94
C ILE A 62 10.99 -14.63 -2.27
N TYR A 63 10.78 -15.58 -3.17
CA TYR A 63 9.48 -15.90 -3.78
C TYR A 63 8.37 -16.18 -2.77
N THR A 64 8.69 -16.83 -1.64
CA THR A 64 7.74 -17.18 -0.58
C THR A 64 7.58 -16.09 0.49
N SER A 65 8.46 -15.10 0.54
CA SER A 65 8.54 -14.11 1.62
C SER A 65 7.24 -13.35 1.82
N TRP A 66 6.67 -12.81 0.74
CA TRP A 66 5.43 -12.04 0.80
C TRP A 66 4.22 -12.88 1.22
N ALA A 67 4.05 -14.07 0.63
CA ALA A 67 2.92 -14.93 0.93
C ALA A 67 2.97 -15.46 2.37
N SER A 68 4.14 -15.90 2.84
CA SER A 68 4.31 -16.39 4.22
C SER A 68 4.13 -15.26 5.23
N PHE A 69 4.64 -14.05 4.94
CA PHE A 69 4.43 -12.87 5.75
C PHE A 69 2.94 -12.52 5.86
N ALA A 70 2.20 -12.46 4.74
CA ALA A 70 0.77 -12.15 4.75
C ALA A 70 -0.02 -13.16 5.60
N LEU A 71 0.25 -14.46 5.47
CA LEU A 71 -0.37 -15.49 6.30
C LEU A 71 -0.07 -15.30 7.79
N CYS A 72 1.18 -14.98 8.12
CA CYS A 72 1.57 -14.72 9.52
C CYS A 72 0.93 -13.45 10.07
N HIS A 73 0.79 -12.41 9.26
CA HIS A 73 0.12 -11.19 9.66
C HIS A 73 -1.36 -11.46 10.00
N HIS A 74 -2.07 -12.23 9.17
CA HIS A 74 -3.42 -12.70 9.50
C HIS A 74 -3.46 -13.52 10.80
N LEU A 75 -2.48 -14.41 11.01
CA LEU A 75 -2.39 -15.20 12.24
C LEU A 75 -2.27 -14.30 13.47
N ILE A 76 -1.42 -13.27 13.44
CA ILE A 76 -1.23 -12.34 14.55
C ILE A 76 -2.53 -11.61 14.88
N VAL A 77 -3.27 -11.11 13.88
CA VAL A 77 -4.56 -10.44 14.13
C VAL A 77 -5.57 -11.41 14.75
N ARG A 78 -5.66 -12.64 14.23
CA ARG A 78 -6.53 -13.67 14.79
C ARG A 78 -6.15 -14.04 16.21
N LEU A 79 -4.86 -14.15 16.52
CA LEU A 79 -4.37 -14.42 17.87
C LEU A 79 -4.68 -13.27 18.83
N ALA A 80 -4.54 -12.01 18.37
CA ALA A 80 -4.95 -10.84 19.14
C ALA A 80 -6.44 -10.87 19.48
N GLY A 81 -7.29 -11.23 18.51
CA GLY A 81 -8.72 -11.41 18.74
C GLY A 81 -9.03 -12.57 19.70
N TYR A 82 -8.37 -13.71 19.55
CA TYR A 82 -8.53 -14.86 20.43
C TYR A 82 -8.20 -14.52 21.89
N ARG A 83 -7.08 -13.83 22.14
CA ARG A 83 -6.69 -13.38 23.50
C ARG A 83 -7.76 -12.53 24.21
N LYS A 84 -8.51 -11.75 23.47
CA LYS A 84 -9.57 -10.86 23.99
C LYS A 84 -10.97 -11.40 23.76
N ARG A 85 -11.13 -12.61 23.26
CA ARG A 85 -12.42 -13.24 22.90
C ARG A 85 -13.22 -12.39 21.93
N ILE A 86 -12.54 -11.74 20.98
CA ILE A 86 -13.14 -10.92 19.93
C ILE A 86 -13.22 -11.75 18.65
N ARG A 87 -14.39 -11.79 18.03
CA ARG A 87 -14.53 -12.37 16.69
C ARG A 87 -13.89 -11.43 15.68
N THR A 88 -12.90 -11.92 14.94
CA THR A 88 -12.13 -11.10 14.00
C THR A 88 -12.72 -11.02 12.60
N LYS A 89 -13.70 -11.88 12.27
CA LYS A 89 -14.37 -11.88 10.95
C LYS A 89 -14.95 -10.48 10.67
N ASP A 90 -14.69 -9.95 9.50
CA ASP A 90 -15.17 -8.66 8.99
C ASP A 90 -14.78 -7.44 9.85
N ARG A 91 -13.73 -7.58 10.70
CA ARG A 91 -13.24 -6.50 11.57
C ARG A 91 -11.86 -5.98 11.20
N TYR A 92 -11.24 -6.54 10.18
CA TYR A 92 -9.96 -6.07 9.68
C TYR A 92 -9.77 -6.40 8.21
N LEU A 93 -8.95 -5.61 7.54
CA LEU A 93 -8.45 -5.83 6.19
C LEU A 93 -6.94 -5.79 6.21
N ILE A 94 -6.29 -6.69 5.49
CA ILE A 94 -4.83 -6.75 5.35
C ILE A 94 -4.46 -6.87 3.88
N ILE A 95 -3.45 -6.12 3.48
CA ILE A 95 -2.69 -6.32 2.26
C ILE A 95 -1.20 -6.13 2.56
N GLY A 96 -0.46 -7.24 2.63
CA GLY A 96 0.94 -7.20 3.04
C GLY A 96 1.11 -6.64 4.45
N ASP A 97 1.79 -5.51 4.56
CA ASP A 97 2.04 -4.78 5.81
C ASP A 97 0.97 -3.74 6.16
N ASP A 98 0.12 -3.37 5.19
CA ASP A 98 -1.00 -2.47 5.43
C ASP A 98 -2.14 -3.21 6.14
N ILE A 99 -2.68 -2.58 7.18
CA ILE A 99 -3.80 -3.12 7.95
C ILE A 99 -4.77 -2.02 8.36
N VAL A 100 -6.06 -2.30 8.24
CA VAL A 100 -7.14 -1.50 8.82
C VAL A 100 -7.92 -2.38 9.78
N ILE A 101 -8.16 -1.89 10.99
CA ILE A 101 -8.93 -2.59 12.05
C ILE A 101 -10.08 -1.70 12.47
N SER A 102 -11.31 -2.22 12.44
CA SER A 102 -12.54 -1.50 12.79
C SER A 102 -12.99 -1.65 14.24
N ASP A 103 -12.28 -2.42 15.05
CA ASP A 103 -12.61 -2.64 16.48
C ASP A 103 -11.42 -2.19 17.35
N ASP A 104 -11.64 -1.19 18.21
CA ASP A 104 -10.58 -0.59 19.05
C ASP A 104 -9.93 -1.57 20.01
N ARG A 105 -10.71 -2.52 20.56
CA ARG A 105 -10.18 -3.55 21.46
C ARG A 105 -9.27 -4.53 20.71
N LEU A 106 -9.65 -4.85 19.46
CA LEU A 106 -8.83 -5.67 18.59
C LEU A 106 -7.56 -4.92 18.21
N ALA A 107 -7.66 -3.64 17.84
CA ALA A 107 -6.52 -2.80 17.50
C ALA A 107 -5.53 -2.68 18.66
N THR A 108 -6.01 -2.46 19.88
CA THR A 108 -5.19 -2.42 21.09
C THR A 108 -4.50 -3.77 21.34
N SER A 109 -5.25 -4.87 21.30
CA SER A 109 -4.69 -6.21 21.48
C SER A 109 -3.65 -6.58 20.43
N TYR A 110 -3.88 -6.15 19.18
CA TYR A 110 -2.92 -6.34 18.09
C TYR A 110 -1.63 -5.57 18.32
N LYS A 111 -1.70 -4.28 18.68
CA LYS A 111 -0.54 -3.46 19.03
C LYS A 111 0.27 -4.06 20.20
N ASP A 112 -0.43 -4.53 21.24
CA ASP A 112 0.23 -5.17 22.41
C ASP A 112 0.95 -6.46 22.01
N LEU A 113 0.35 -7.23 21.11
CA LEU A 113 0.96 -8.45 20.60
C LEU A 113 2.20 -8.14 19.73
N LEU A 114 2.14 -7.12 18.86
CA LEU A 114 3.29 -6.68 18.08
C LEU A 114 4.46 -6.26 19.00
N ARG A 115 4.17 -5.47 20.03
CA ARG A 115 5.18 -5.07 21.03
C ARG A 115 5.80 -6.27 21.73
N SER A 116 4.98 -7.26 22.12
CA SER A 116 5.47 -8.48 22.77
C SER A 116 6.32 -9.37 21.85
N LEU A 117 6.19 -9.23 20.56
CA LEU A 117 6.97 -9.91 19.53
C LEU A 117 8.14 -9.06 18.99
N GLU A 118 8.36 -7.88 19.58
CA GLU A 118 9.38 -6.91 19.15
C GLU A 118 9.25 -6.52 17.67
N ILE A 119 8.01 -6.54 17.12
CA ILE A 119 7.73 -6.12 15.77
C ILE A 119 7.48 -4.62 15.75
N GLU A 120 8.33 -3.89 15.04
CA GLU A 120 8.25 -2.44 14.95
C GLU A 120 7.05 -2.00 14.09
N PHE A 121 6.31 -1.01 14.59
CA PHE A 121 5.29 -0.29 13.84
C PHE A 121 5.34 1.20 14.23
N LYS A 122 4.98 2.06 13.28
CA LYS A 122 4.99 3.50 13.49
C LYS A 122 3.59 3.99 13.82
N GLU A 123 3.40 4.45 15.03
CA GLU A 123 2.12 5.07 15.45
C GLU A 123 1.90 6.42 14.76
N SER A 124 2.98 7.17 14.49
CA SER A 124 2.92 8.45 13.80
C SER A 124 2.38 8.35 12.36
N ASP A 125 2.60 7.21 11.73
CA ASP A 125 2.20 6.95 10.33
C ASP A 125 0.84 6.21 10.28
N SER A 126 0.15 6.09 11.42
CA SER A 126 -1.13 5.39 11.54
C SER A 126 -2.28 6.37 11.75
N PHE A 127 -3.33 6.22 10.97
CA PHE A 127 -4.56 7.00 11.18
C PHE A 127 -5.42 6.35 12.25
N VAL A 128 -5.97 7.16 13.14
CA VAL A 128 -6.93 6.74 14.16
C VAL A 128 -8.20 7.57 13.98
N SER A 129 -9.32 6.89 13.77
CA SER A 129 -10.63 7.54 13.68
C SER A 129 -11.05 8.09 15.05
N THR A 130 -11.73 9.22 15.05
CA THR A 130 -12.40 9.80 16.21
C THR A 130 -13.93 9.62 16.09
N GLN A 131 -14.68 10.02 17.12
CA GLN A 131 -16.15 9.96 17.08
C GLN A 131 -16.73 10.83 15.94
N ASP A 132 -16.08 11.98 15.66
CA ASP A 132 -16.57 12.94 14.68
C ASP A 132 -16.00 12.73 13.28
N LYS A 133 -14.87 12.00 13.16
CA LYS A 133 -14.17 11.81 11.90
C LYS A 133 -13.68 10.39 11.76
N SER A 134 -14.28 9.66 10.83
CA SER A 134 -13.79 8.37 10.38
C SER A 134 -12.71 8.58 9.32
N ILE A 135 -11.52 8.01 9.53
CA ILE A 135 -10.42 8.07 8.58
C ILE A 135 -9.77 6.69 8.46
N ALA A 136 -9.51 6.26 7.23
CA ALA A 136 -8.78 5.02 6.96
C ALA A 136 -7.93 5.19 5.71
N GLU A 137 -6.70 4.67 5.76
CA GLU A 137 -5.87 4.47 4.59
C GLU A 137 -5.64 2.97 4.39
N PHE A 138 -5.83 2.49 3.16
CA PHE A 138 -5.60 1.09 2.82
C PHE A 138 -5.13 0.98 1.37
N ALA A 139 -3.98 0.37 1.16
CA ALA A 139 -3.36 0.21 -0.16
C ALA A 139 -3.18 1.56 -0.91
N LYS A 140 -2.74 2.60 -0.19
CA LYS A 140 -2.58 3.99 -0.66
C LYS A 140 -3.90 4.66 -1.07
N ARG A 141 -5.04 4.10 -0.67
CA ARG A 141 -6.35 4.70 -0.85
C ARG A 141 -6.80 5.30 0.47
N LEU A 142 -7.13 6.59 0.47
CA LEU A 142 -7.55 7.33 1.65
C LEU A 142 -9.06 7.52 1.67
N PHE A 143 -9.68 7.18 2.79
CA PHE A 143 -11.11 7.29 3.03
C PHE A 143 -11.37 8.23 4.21
N ILE A 144 -12.27 9.19 4.05
CA ILE A 144 -12.75 10.06 5.11
C ILE A 144 -14.28 10.00 5.15
N ASN A 145 -14.83 9.66 6.32
CA ASN A 145 -16.28 9.54 6.53
C ASN A 145 -16.95 8.63 5.48
N GLY A 146 -16.29 7.51 5.14
CA GLY A 146 -16.77 6.54 4.17
C GLY A 146 -16.64 6.96 2.70
N ARG A 147 -16.08 8.13 2.42
CA ARG A 147 -15.81 8.60 1.07
C ARG A 147 -14.33 8.45 0.74
N GLU A 148 -14.04 7.95 -0.44
CA GLU A 148 -12.66 7.91 -0.94
C GLU A 148 -12.26 9.28 -1.47
N ILE A 149 -11.09 9.75 -0.99
CA ILE A 149 -10.49 11.02 -1.39
C ILE A 149 -9.07 10.83 -1.96
N SER A 150 -8.75 9.60 -2.35
CA SER A 150 -7.44 9.29 -2.92
C SER A 150 -7.20 10.08 -4.21
N PRO A 151 -5.99 10.60 -4.44
CA PRO A 151 -5.65 11.21 -5.70
C PRO A 151 -5.65 10.18 -6.82
N LEU A 152 -5.98 10.60 -8.04
CA LEU A 152 -5.83 9.75 -9.23
C LEU A 152 -4.36 9.33 -9.37
N PRO A 153 -4.08 8.04 -9.55
CA PRO A 153 -2.70 7.57 -9.73
C PRO A 153 -2.13 8.12 -11.04
N LEU A 154 -1.12 8.99 -10.96
CA LEU A 154 -0.49 9.61 -12.15
C LEU A 154 0.00 8.58 -13.17
N ARG A 155 0.52 7.45 -12.71
CA ARG A 155 0.95 6.35 -13.59
C ARG A 155 -0.18 5.78 -14.44
N LEU A 156 -1.37 5.70 -13.88
CA LEU A 156 -2.56 5.22 -14.60
C LEU A 156 -3.00 6.22 -15.66
N LEU A 157 -2.77 7.50 -15.43
CA LEU A 157 -2.96 8.55 -16.42
C LEU A 157 -1.91 8.44 -17.54
N GLU A 158 -0.65 8.25 -17.18
CA GLU A 158 0.48 8.15 -18.10
C GLU A 158 0.34 6.96 -19.05
N ASP A 159 0.02 5.77 -18.54
CA ASP A 159 -0.15 4.54 -19.32
C ASP A 159 -1.32 4.61 -20.31
N ASN A 160 -2.30 5.50 -20.09
CA ASN A 160 -3.50 5.64 -20.91
C ASN A 160 -3.55 6.94 -21.74
N LEU A 161 -2.49 7.75 -21.74
CA LEU A 161 -2.40 8.97 -22.51
C LEU A 161 -2.30 8.74 -24.04
N ALA A 162 -2.04 7.53 -24.48
CA ALA A 162 -2.00 7.18 -25.89
C ALA A 162 -3.37 7.25 -26.58
N SER A 163 -4.47 7.18 -25.81
CA SER A 163 -5.84 7.15 -26.33
C SER A 163 -6.82 7.81 -25.37
N GLU A 164 -7.57 8.81 -25.85
CA GLU A 164 -8.62 9.45 -25.06
C GLU A 164 -9.68 8.44 -24.59
N ALA A 165 -10.04 7.48 -25.47
CA ALA A 165 -10.98 6.43 -25.14
C ALA A 165 -10.47 5.53 -24.00
N GLY A 166 -9.21 5.11 -24.04
CA GLY A 166 -8.57 4.33 -22.96
C GLY A 166 -8.55 5.08 -21.64
N PHE A 167 -8.20 6.37 -21.67
CA PHE A 167 -8.23 7.24 -20.52
C PHE A 167 -9.62 7.37 -19.90
N LEU A 168 -10.65 7.60 -20.72
CA LEU A 168 -12.04 7.72 -20.28
C LEU A 168 -12.57 6.41 -19.69
N VAL A 169 -12.24 5.25 -20.28
CA VAL A 169 -12.59 3.95 -19.72
C VAL A 169 -11.99 3.78 -18.33
N ARG A 170 -10.71 4.12 -18.15
CA ARG A 170 -10.02 4.05 -16.86
C ARG A 170 -10.57 5.05 -15.85
N CYS A 171 -10.83 6.28 -16.26
CA CYS A 171 -11.49 7.26 -15.39
C CYS A 171 -12.89 6.79 -14.96
N ASN A 172 -13.63 6.15 -15.86
CA ASN A 172 -14.93 5.57 -15.55
C ASN A 172 -14.83 4.38 -14.57
N GLU A 173 -13.86 3.48 -14.75
CA GLU A 173 -13.59 2.39 -13.82
C GLU A 173 -13.23 2.92 -12.41
N ILE A 174 -12.37 3.93 -12.35
CA ILE A 174 -11.99 4.60 -11.11
C ILE A 174 -13.17 5.41 -10.56
N GLY A 175 -13.91 6.12 -11.40
CA GLY A 175 -15.06 6.94 -11.03
C GLY A 175 -16.24 6.14 -10.45
N HIS A 176 -16.38 4.86 -10.81
CA HIS A 176 -17.30 3.95 -10.12
C HIS A 176 -16.85 3.62 -8.69
N GLN A 177 -15.57 3.76 -8.42
CA GLN A 177 -14.98 3.52 -7.09
C GLN A 177 -14.78 4.82 -6.31
N LEU A 178 -14.54 5.92 -7.02
CA LEU A 178 -14.41 7.26 -6.48
C LEU A 178 -15.78 7.95 -6.59
N SER A 179 -16.49 8.07 -5.48
CA SER A 179 -17.52 9.09 -5.41
C SER A 179 -16.79 10.44 -5.44
N PHE A 180 -16.79 11.12 -6.60
CA PHE A 180 -16.22 12.47 -6.71
C PHE A 180 -16.85 13.36 -5.63
N ASP A 181 -16.01 13.86 -4.73
CA ASP A 181 -16.51 14.72 -3.67
C ASP A 181 -16.95 16.07 -4.28
N PRO A 182 -18.23 16.45 -4.12
CA PRO A 182 -18.71 17.75 -4.57
C PRO A 182 -17.94 18.94 -3.99
N ILE A 183 -17.21 18.76 -2.86
CA ILE A 183 -16.36 19.78 -2.26
C ILE A 183 -15.12 20.04 -3.13
N LEU A 184 -14.55 19.00 -3.73
CA LEU A 184 -13.38 19.13 -4.63
C LEU A 184 -13.78 19.54 -6.04
N TYR A 185 -15.00 19.20 -6.45
CA TYR A 185 -15.53 19.50 -7.79
C TYR A 185 -16.98 20.02 -7.66
N PRO A 186 -17.17 21.25 -7.14
CA PRO A 186 -18.50 21.84 -7.03
C PRO A 186 -19.11 22.00 -8.42
N GLY A 187 -20.25 21.34 -8.64
CA GLY A 187 -20.97 21.36 -9.92
C GLY A 187 -20.97 20.04 -10.68
N VAL A 188 -20.17 19.03 -10.26
CA VAL A 188 -20.21 17.69 -10.86
C VAL A 188 -21.31 16.88 -10.18
N SER A 189 -22.49 16.84 -10.76
CA SER A 189 -23.66 16.19 -10.17
C SER A 189 -24.02 14.84 -10.82
N ASN A 190 -23.46 14.54 -11.99
CA ASN A 190 -23.83 13.35 -12.74
C ASN A 190 -22.65 12.74 -13.52
N ARG A 191 -22.86 11.53 -14.06
CA ARG A 191 -21.86 10.75 -14.78
C ARG A 191 -21.33 11.46 -16.04
N VAL A 192 -22.17 12.21 -16.72
CA VAL A 192 -21.79 12.92 -17.94
C VAL A 192 -20.83 14.07 -17.63
N GLU A 193 -21.10 14.85 -16.60
CA GLU A 193 -20.20 15.92 -16.13
C GLU A 193 -18.87 15.35 -15.69
N THR A 194 -18.86 14.21 -14.98
CA THR A 194 -17.65 13.50 -14.61
C THR A 194 -16.81 13.11 -15.84
N LEU A 195 -17.42 12.55 -16.87
CA LEU A 195 -16.73 12.16 -18.11
C LEU A 195 -16.19 13.39 -18.86
N LEU A 196 -16.95 14.48 -18.91
CA LEU A 196 -16.49 15.74 -19.50
C LEU A 196 -15.29 16.32 -18.74
N LEU A 197 -15.31 16.30 -17.43
CA LEU A 197 -14.19 16.73 -16.60
C LEU A 197 -12.96 15.86 -16.81
N CYS A 198 -13.13 14.54 -16.92
CA CYS A 198 -12.04 13.63 -17.24
C CYS A 198 -11.44 13.89 -18.63
N SER A 199 -12.27 14.12 -19.64
CA SER A 199 -11.83 14.46 -20.99
C SER A 199 -11.08 15.80 -21.02
N TYR A 200 -11.56 16.81 -20.29
CA TYR A 200 -10.87 18.09 -20.15
C TYR A 200 -9.51 17.91 -19.43
N THR A 201 -9.47 17.13 -18.37
CA THR A 201 -8.23 16.84 -17.62
C THR A 201 -7.23 16.10 -18.50
N PHE A 202 -7.68 15.13 -19.32
CA PHE A 202 -6.84 14.41 -20.27
C PHE A 202 -6.14 15.35 -21.24
N ARG A 203 -6.88 16.30 -21.85
CA ARG A 203 -6.30 17.29 -22.78
C ARG A 203 -5.29 18.21 -22.07
N LYS A 204 -5.59 18.64 -20.85
CA LYS A 204 -4.66 19.47 -20.05
C LYS A 204 -3.36 18.72 -19.75
N VAL A 205 -3.43 17.45 -19.38
CA VAL A 205 -2.26 16.60 -19.11
C VAL A 205 -1.46 16.33 -20.36
N GLN A 206 -2.12 16.02 -21.50
CA GLN A 206 -1.43 15.86 -22.79
C GLN A 206 -0.67 17.12 -23.19
N ASN A 207 -1.31 18.28 -23.08
CA ASN A 207 -0.68 19.57 -23.40
C ASN A 207 0.53 19.84 -22.48
N ALA A 208 0.43 19.53 -21.18
CA ALA A 208 1.53 19.69 -20.24
C ALA A 208 2.71 18.78 -20.54
N ILE A 209 2.45 17.55 -21.03
CA ILE A 209 3.52 16.62 -21.45
C ILE A 209 4.20 17.08 -22.73
N GLN A 210 3.42 17.54 -23.72
CA GLN A 210 3.96 18.11 -24.94
C GLN A 210 4.82 19.35 -24.69
N VAL A 211 4.45 20.19 -23.71
CA VAL A 211 5.24 21.34 -23.27
C VAL A 211 6.55 20.91 -22.58
N LYS A 212 6.53 19.84 -21.78
CA LYS A 212 7.75 19.27 -21.15
C LYS A 212 8.73 18.65 -22.15
N SER A 213 8.24 18.17 -23.28
CA SER A 213 9.08 17.64 -24.35
C SER A 213 9.63 18.74 -25.29
N ALA A 214 9.14 19.98 -25.15
CA ALA A 214 9.71 21.13 -25.84
C ALA A 214 10.95 21.66 -25.08
N PRO A 215 11.97 22.18 -25.79
CA PRO A 215 13.13 22.78 -25.12
C PRO A 215 12.69 23.85 -24.11
N LEU A 216 13.28 23.82 -22.92
CA LEU A 216 12.96 24.67 -21.76
C LEU A 216 12.96 26.18 -22.06
N GLU A 217 13.58 26.61 -23.17
CA GLU A 217 13.67 28.01 -23.59
C GLU A 217 12.35 28.65 -24.06
N ARG A 218 11.24 27.88 -24.15
CA ARG A 218 9.93 28.40 -24.61
C ARG A 218 8.80 28.37 -23.58
N ILE A 219 9.08 28.06 -22.35
CA ILE A 219 8.08 28.18 -21.28
C ILE A 219 8.18 29.61 -20.72
N THR A 220 7.55 30.56 -21.37
CA THR A 220 7.39 31.91 -20.85
C THR A 220 6.22 31.95 -19.86
N ASP A 221 6.33 32.81 -18.85
CA ASP A 221 5.28 33.07 -17.84
C ASP A 221 3.92 33.41 -18.45
N GLU A 222 3.87 33.91 -19.69
CA GLU A 222 2.64 34.16 -20.46
C GLU A 222 1.83 32.88 -20.75
N TYR A 223 2.49 31.73 -20.97
CA TYR A 223 1.78 30.47 -21.24
C TYR A 223 1.11 29.91 -19.96
N LEU A 224 1.75 30.10 -18.81
CA LEU A 224 1.16 29.75 -17.52
C LEU A 224 0.01 30.69 -17.15
N ALA A 225 0.13 31.95 -17.44
CA ALA A 225 -0.92 32.96 -17.18
C ALA A 225 -2.16 32.81 -18.07
N SER A 226 -2.00 32.36 -19.33
CA SER A 226 -3.13 32.07 -20.23
C SER A 226 -3.90 30.79 -19.90
N SER A 227 -3.23 29.79 -19.28
CA SER A 227 -3.87 28.53 -18.90
C SER A 227 -4.62 28.57 -17.55
N ILE A 228 -4.57 29.70 -16.83
CA ILE A 228 -5.28 29.91 -15.56
C ILE A 228 -6.53 30.79 -15.75
N LYS A 229 -6.70 31.41 -16.92
CA LYS A 229 -7.80 32.38 -17.21
C LYS A 229 -9.01 31.79 -17.94
N ASP A 230 -8.99 30.54 -18.35
CA ASP A 230 -10.09 29.75 -18.92
C ASP A 230 -10.41 28.58 -17.98
#